data_5e6daa2b2664064e7559fd2b76946ffd
#
_entry.id   5e6daa2b2664064e7559fd2b76946ffd
#
_cell.length_a   1.000
_cell.length_b   1.000
_cell.length_c   1.000
_cell.angle_alpha   90.00
_cell.angle_beta   90.00
_cell.angle_gamma   90.00
#
_symmetry.space_group_name_H-M   'P 1'
#
loop_
_entity.id
_entity.type
_entity.pdbx_description
1 polymer ?
#
loop_
_entity_poly.entity_id
_entity_poly.type
_entity_poly.pdbx_seq_one_letter_code
_entity_poly.pdbx_strand_id
1 'polypeptide(L)'
;MLPTLFHKWHALELRELLPNYATITAMNKYADQVKQVVKDLYGVDINAELTRPEAKFGDYATNVALRLAGQLKRPPRDIANEIKQKLDQSGQFDEVTIAGPGFINLTVSAKELDGDLERAFQAKIPYGENRDGRGRVVVLDFPSTNTAKPFSVGHMRSANQGWAARNLMLATGWKAISDNHLGDYGSPFGIWVVGFRMFSDEEKLAKRGIYELGDIYIKTKQAIKEEQAKGEHRIEEQAQDWLLRIERGDPEAVAYSDKFNQISLDHIHAVMKRLGVSTDYEIGERSLAKLGKEEVARLVKEGVAEQNKDGSVIIRLDDYGIETPLLVLKSNGAPLYATNDLATLAFREREFKADRAIYVVASEQKFYFAQLFAAAKKIGYDAELIHMWYGLVDQINEDGVREKMSSRKGVVLLEELLDEAEKRARANAKSEGISDEDIHRIALGAIKFTDFSADRRTGMLFNWDRMFNLTGYSGPYVQYAAVRINKILHDNKAGKPDPDYDYRAEKQVILKLLDYPSVVKQAADYLEPHRIATYIYELAKEMNRYYETTPVATKDVPAGVKAARLGLLRRVAYVFEHALKILGIDIPERM
;
A
#
# COMPACT_ATOMS: atom_id res chain seq x y z
N MET A 1 -32.57 -2.34 12.76
CA MET A 1 -32.40 -3.78 12.99
C MET A 1 -30.97 -4.17 12.67
N LEU A 2 -30.10 -4.22 13.65
CA LEU A 2 -28.80 -4.87 13.63
C LEU A 2 -28.89 -5.93 14.70
N PRO A 3 -28.97 -7.17 14.38
CA PRO A 3 -27.95 -8.13 14.76
C PRO A 3 -27.91 -9.33 13.79
N THR A 4 -26.77 -9.72 13.28
CA THR A 4 -26.38 -11.12 12.92
C THR A 4 -25.13 -11.15 12.02
N LEU A 5 -23.99 -10.69 12.57
CA LEU A 5 -22.66 -11.03 11.98
C LEU A 5 -21.59 -11.30 13.06
N PHE A 6 -22.03 -11.68 14.28
CA PHE A 6 -21.10 -11.86 15.42
C PHE A 6 -20.62 -13.31 15.63
N HIS A 7 -20.86 -14.24 14.71
CA HIS A 7 -20.53 -15.67 14.94
C HIS A 7 -19.62 -16.28 13.87
N LYS A 8 -18.39 -15.74 13.70
CA LYS A 8 -17.34 -16.53 12.99
C LYS A 8 -15.89 -16.27 13.43
N TRP A 9 -15.64 -15.62 14.57
CA TRP A 9 -14.26 -15.33 15.02
C TRP A 9 -13.98 -15.81 16.46
N HIS A 10 -14.24 -17.11 16.75
CA HIS A 10 -13.81 -17.77 18.00
C HIS A 10 -13.02 -19.04 17.70
N ALA A 11 -11.90 -18.92 17.00
CA ALA A 11 -10.97 -20.05 16.87
C ALA A 11 -9.51 -19.62 16.63
N LEU A 12 -9.00 -18.64 17.39
CA LEU A 12 -7.56 -18.33 17.40
C LEU A 12 -7.07 -17.74 18.73
N GLU A 13 -7.71 -18.12 19.84
CA GLU A 13 -7.11 -17.98 21.16
C GLU A 13 -6.41 -19.28 21.54
N LEU A 14 -5.13 -19.15 21.84
CA LEU A 14 -4.18 -20.03 22.51
C LEU A 14 -2.91 -20.26 21.67
N ARG A 15 -2.05 -19.24 21.62
CA ARG A 15 -0.60 -19.43 21.47
C ARG A 15 0.12 -18.49 22.42
N GLU A 16 0.19 -18.93 23.65
CA GLU A 16 0.98 -18.29 24.70
C GLU A 16 2.48 -18.34 24.43
N LEU A 17 3.13 -17.22 24.80
CA LEU A 17 4.48 -17.11 25.37
C LEU A 17 5.62 -17.81 24.62
N LEU A 18 6.22 -17.12 23.67
CA LEU A 18 7.63 -17.29 23.33
C LEU A 18 8.28 -15.91 23.13
N PRO A 19 9.55 -15.76 23.57
CA PRO A 19 10.23 -14.46 23.56
C PRO A 19 10.45 -13.92 22.14
N ASN A 20 10.66 -12.61 22.07
CA ASN A 20 10.98 -11.86 20.85
C ASN A 20 11.99 -12.59 19.95
N TYR A 21 11.50 -13.35 18.99
CA TYR A 21 12.30 -13.70 17.83
C TYR A 21 12.30 -12.49 16.90
N ALA A 22 13.24 -11.57 17.15
CA ALA A 22 13.67 -10.68 16.08
C ALA A 22 13.91 -11.56 14.85
N THR A 23 13.34 -11.20 13.72
CA THR A 23 13.60 -11.87 12.44
C THR A 23 15.09 -11.74 12.20
N ILE A 24 15.86 -12.79 12.56
CA ILE A 24 17.30 -12.82 12.32
C ILE A 24 17.43 -12.96 10.82
N THR A 25 17.55 -11.84 10.12
CA THR A 25 18.01 -11.88 8.72
C THR A 25 19.44 -12.42 8.73
N ALA A 26 19.85 -13.13 7.68
CA ALA A 26 21.24 -13.60 7.57
C ALA A 26 22.23 -12.43 7.73
N MET A 27 21.84 -11.24 7.28
CA MET A 27 22.60 -10.00 7.46
C MET A 27 22.83 -9.66 8.94
N ASN A 28 21.81 -9.82 9.80
CA ASN A 28 21.96 -9.59 11.24
C ASN A 28 22.90 -10.60 11.88
N LYS A 29 22.85 -11.88 11.49
CA LYS A 29 23.78 -12.92 11.96
C LYS A 29 25.23 -12.50 11.73
N TYR A 30 25.57 -12.05 10.53
CA TYR A 30 26.93 -11.63 10.20
C TYR A 30 27.29 -10.27 10.81
N ALA A 31 26.35 -9.36 10.95
CA ALA A 31 26.52 -8.11 11.68
C ALA A 31 26.83 -8.34 13.17
N ASP A 32 26.12 -9.27 13.80
CA ASP A 32 26.36 -9.66 15.21
C ASP A 32 27.74 -10.29 15.39
N GLN A 33 28.23 -11.06 14.42
CA GLN A 33 29.60 -11.60 14.44
C GLN A 33 30.64 -10.49 14.37
N VAL A 34 30.49 -9.53 13.46
CA VAL A 34 31.38 -8.37 13.38
C VAL A 34 31.33 -7.56 14.68
N LYS A 35 30.15 -7.34 15.24
CA LYS A 35 29.93 -6.66 16.53
C LYS A 35 30.66 -7.39 17.66
N GLN A 36 30.55 -8.73 17.73
CA GLN A 36 31.21 -9.52 18.76
C GLN A 36 32.75 -9.41 18.65
N VAL A 37 33.30 -9.51 17.44
CA VAL A 37 34.74 -9.33 17.19
C VAL A 37 35.23 -7.95 17.63
N VAL A 38 34.46 -6.88 17.35
CA VAL A 38 34.80 -5.52 17.79
C VAL A 38 34.79 -5.43 19.32
N LYS A 39 33.79 -6.02 19.96
CA LYS A 39 33.69 -6.06 21.42
C LYS A 39 34.85 -6.81 22.06
N ASP A 40 35.25 -7.94 21.49
CA ASP A 40 36.35 -8.75 22.00
C ASP A 40 37.71 -8.05 21.83
N LEU A 41 37.93 -7.33 20.74
CA LEU A 41 39.17 -6.62 20.46
C LEU A 41 39.33 -5.31 21.24
N TYR A 42 38.22 -4.55 21.37
CA TYR A 42 38.30 -3.15 21.82
C TYR A 42 37.41 -2.82 23.03
N GLY A 43 36.58 -3.75 23.49
CA GLY A 43 35.59 -3.52 24.57
C GLY A 43 34.47 -2.54 24.18
N VAL A 44 34.31 -2.23 22.90
CA VAL A 44 33.35 -1.26 22.37
C VAL A 44 32.08 -1.98 21.89
N ASP A 45 30.94 -1.55 22.37
CA ASP A 45 29.64 -1.98 21.84
C ASP A 45 29.22 -1.03 20.70
N ILE A 46 29.28 -1.52 19.48
CA ILE A 46 28.94 -0.75 18.27
C ILE A 46 27.97 -1.55 17.41
N ASN A 47 27.00 -0.86 16.81
CA ASN A 47 26.16 -1.50 15.79
C ASN A 47 26.96 -1.65 14.50
N ALA A 48 27.27 -2.89 14.12
CA ALA A 48 27.95 -3.20 12.86
C ALA A 48 26.92 -3.29 11.74
N GLU A 49 26.74 -2.18 11.02
CA GLU A 49 25.88 -2.17 9.84
C GLU A 49 26.55 -2.88 8.68
N LEU A 50 25.82 -3.80 8.06
CA LEU A 50 26.21 -4.46 6.82
C LEU A 50 25.40 -3.90 5.66
N THR A 51 26.05 -3.78 4.51
CA THR A 51 25.42 -3.39 3.24
C THR A 51 25.76 -4.41 2.16
N ARG A 52 24.98 -4.45 1.08
CA ARG A 52 25.32 -5.21 -0.13
C ARG A 52 26.27 -4.39 -1.00
N PRO A 53 27.52 -4.79 -1.17
CA PRO A 53 28.43 -4.14 -2.11
C PRO A 53 28.15 -4.62 -3.55
N GLU A 54 28.88 -4.06 -4.54
CA GLU A 54 28.95 -4.68 -5.85
C GLU A 54 29.54 -6.11 -5.73
N ALA A 55 29.01 -7.06 -6.48
CA ALA A 55 29.34 -8.49 -6.38
C ALA A 55 30.86 -8.82 -6.41
N LYS A 56 31.65 -7.98 -7.08
CA LYS A 56 33.12 -8.11 -7.12
C LYS A 56 33.82 -7.88 -5.78
N PHE A 57 33.13 -7.28 -4.81
CA PHE A 57 33.68 -6.98 -3.48
C PHE A 57 33.19 -7.94 -2.38
N GLY A 58 32.43 -8.97 -2.73
CA GLY A 58 31.88 -9.94 -1.78
C GLY A 58 30.37 -9.81 -1.58
N ASP A 59 29.87 -10.45 -0.54
CA ASP A 59 28.43 -10.55 -0.28
C ASP A 59 27.92 -9.46 0.66
N TYR A 60 28.76 -9.04 1.58
CA TYR A 60 28.48 -7.98 2.57
C TYR A 60 29.67 -7.05 2.74
N ALA A 61 29.44 -5.81 3.11
CA ALA A 61 30.47 -4.83 3.44
C ALA A 61 30.09 -4.06 4.71
N THR A 62 31.11 -3.69 5.51
CA THR A 62 30.91 -2.81 6.66
C THR A 62 31.96 -1.72 6.72
N ASN A 63 31.56 -0.57 7.24
CA ASN A 63 32.42 0.58 7.52
C ASN A 63 32.78 0.68 9.01
N VAL A 64 32.60 -0.39 9.78
CA VAL A 64 32.78 -0.39 11.24
C VAL A 64 34.14 0.13 11.69
N ALA A 65 35.22 -0.20 10.95
CA ALA A 65 36.57 0.26 11.26
C ALA A 65 36.72 1.80 11.07
N LEU A 66 36.07 2.37 10.06
CA LEU A 66 36.03 3.82 9.86
C LEU A 66 35.30 4.53 11.01
N ARG A 67 34.21 3.97 11.48
CA ARG A 67 33.43 4.50 12.62
C ARG A 67 34.21 4.43 13.94
N LEU A 68 35.00 3.38 14.13
CA LEU A 68 35.83 3.19 15.32
C LEU A 68 37.10 4.07 15.33
N ALA A 69 37.59 4.50 14.17
CA ALA A 69 38.87 5.22 14.05
C ALA A 69 38.95 6.47 14.92
N GLY A 70 37.86 7.28 14.96
CA GLY A 70 37.79 8.46 15.80
C GLY A 70 37.80 8.16 17.30
N GLN A 71 37.08 7.13 17.72
CA GLN A 71 36.98 6.71 19.12
C GLN A 71 38.29 6.09 19.63
N LEU A 72 38.92 5.26 18.81
CA LEU A 72 40.17 4.58 19.16
C LEU A 72 41.44 5.43 18.88
N LYS A 73 41.28 6.55 18.19
CA LYS A 73 42.39 7.42 17.72
C LYS A 73 43.46 6.65 16.95
N ARG A 74 43.02 5.76 16.05
CA ARG A 74 43.89 4.88 15.26
C ARG A 74 43.49 4.90 13.79
N PRO A 75 44.44 4.61 12.87
CA PRO A 75 44.13 4.51 11.46
C PRO A 75 43.04 3.45 11.20
N PRO A 76 41.97 3.75 10.44
CA PRO A 76 40.88 2.80 10.23
C PRO A 76 41.32 1.54 9.52
N ARG A 77 42.36 1.61 8.68
CA ARG A 77 42.90 0.43 7.98
C ARG A 77 43.58 -0.56 8.93
N ASP A 78 44.26 -0.07 10.00
CA ASP A 78 44.85 -0.94 11.02
C ASP A 78 43.78 -1.65 11.83
N ILE A 79 42.74 -0.93 12.21
CA ILE A 79 41.57 -1.48 12.89
C ILE A 79 40.91 -2.54 12.01
N ALA A 80 40.73 -2.25 10.70
CA ALA A 80 40.14 -3.19 9.76
C ALA A 80 40.99 -4.47 9.62
N ASN A 81 42.34 -4.39 9.64
CA ASN A 81 43.23 -5.52 9.60
C ASN A 81 43.07 -6.43 10.82
N GLU A 82 42.97 -5.87 12.02
CA GLU A 82 42.76 -6.63 13.26
C GLU A 82 41.40 -7.33 13.27
N ILE A 83 40.35 -6.63 12.86
CA ILE A 83 39.01 -7.23 12.72
C ILE A 83 39.00 -8.34 11.68
N LYS A 84 39.60 -8.09 10.50
CA LYS A 84 39.78 -9.12 9.45
C LYS A 84 40.44 -10.36 9.99
N GLN A 85 41.58 -10.23 10.66
CA GLN A 85 42.33 -11.37 11.20
C GLN A 85 41.47 -12.23 12.15
N LYS A 86 40.63 -11.62 12.97
CA LYS A 86 39.73 -12.34 13.85
C LYS A 86 38.57 -12.99 13.10
N LEU A 87 38.03 -12.32 12.09
CA LEU A 87 36.97 -12.89 11.23
C LEU A 87 37.51 -14.09 10.40
N ASP A 88 38.71 -13.99 9.85
CA ASP A 88 39.35 -15.11 9.15
C ASP A 88 39.53 -16.35 10.07
N GLN A 89 39.91 -16.12 11.34
CA GLN A 89 40.05 -17.19 12.33
C GLN A 89 38.73 -17.87 12.73
N SER A 90 37.61 -17.21 12.51
CA SER A 90 36.29 -17.77 12.84
C SER A 90 35.85 -18.91 11.92
N GLY A 91 36.44 -19.02 10.72
CA GLY A 91 36.07 -20.02 9.71
C GLY A 91 34.68 -19.88 9.11
N GLN A 92 33.99 -18.75 9.35
CA GLN A 92 32.60 -18.52 8.93
C GLN A 92 32.51 -17.81 7.57
N PHE A 93 33.63 -17.28 7.10
CA PHE A 93 33.71 -16.58 5.82
C PHE A 93 34.71 -17.30 4.89
N ASP A 94 34.32 -17.46 3.64
CA ASP A 94 35.22 -17.98 2.60
C ASP A 94 36.37 -17.00 2.37
N GLU A 95 36.10 -15.70 2.45
CA GLU A 95 37.07 -14.63 2.27
C GLU A 95 36.66 -13.37 3.03
N VAL A 96 37.66 -12.71 3.63
CA VAL A 96 37.50 -11.34 4.19
C VAL A 96 38.55 -10.45 3.55
N THR A 97 38.11 -9.37 2.90
CA THR A 97 39.01 -8.41 2.24
C THR A 97 38.81 -6.98 2.77
N ILE A 98 39.84 -6.15 2.60
CA ILE A 98 39.79 -4.74 2.98
C ILE A 98 39.90 -3.89 1.73
N ALA A 99 38.94 -2.98 1.56
CA ALA A 99 38.88 -2.04 0.45
C ALA A 99 39.03 -0.59 0.94
N GLY A 100 39.67 0.24 0.13
CA GLY A 100 39.82 1.67 0.39
C GLY A 100 40.42 2.00 1.76
N PRO A 101 39.87 2.98 2.49
CA PRO A 101 40.41 3.46 3.76
C PRO A 101 40.16 2.54 4.96
N GLY A 102 39.40 1.42 4.81
CA GLY A 102 39.08 0.52 5.92
C GLY A 102 37.68 -0.09 5.85
N PHE A 103 37.09 -0.20 4.65
CA PHE A 103 35.90 -1.04 4.44
C PHE A 103 36.29 -2.50 4.54
N ILE A 104 35.51 -3.28 5.27
CA ILE A 104 35.70 -4.73 5.39
C ILE A 104 34.62 -5.41 4.56
N ASN A 105 35.03 -6.23 3.59
CA ASN A 105 34.14 -7.01 2.73
C ASN A 105 34.18 -8.48 3.16
N LEU A 106 33.03 -9.11 3.19
CA LEU A 106 32.80 -10.47 3.65
C LEU A 106 32.23 -11.32 2.51
N THR A 107 32.82 -12.47 2.27
CA THR A 107 32.32 -13.49 1.35
C THR A 107 31.93 -14.72 2.15
N VAL A 108 30.67 -15.14 2.05
CA VAL A 108 30.13 -16.33 2.73
C VAL A 108 29.96 -17.45 1.72
N SER A 109 30.12 -18.71 2.12
CA SER A 109 29.91 -19.84 1.21
C SER A 109 28.43 -19.91 0.76
N ALA A 110 28.19 -20.29 -0.49
CA ALA A 110 26.86 -20.43 -1.01
C ALA A 110 26.06 -21.51 -0.26
N LYS A 111 26.72 -22.57 0.19
CA LYS A 111 26.12 -23.63 1.01
C LYS A 111 25.68 -23.12 2.38
N GLU A 112 26.46 -22.27 3.03
CA GLU A 112 26.08 -21.65 4.31
C GLU A 112 24.89 -20.69 4.14
N LEU A 113 24.91 -19.89 3.07
CA LEU A 113 23.79 -18.99 2.73
C LEU A 113 22.50 -19.78 2.43
N ASP A 114 22.57 -20.91 1.71
CA ASP A 114 21.41 -21.78 1.48
C ASP A 114 20.89 -22.37 2.80
N GLY A 115 21.79 -22.80 3.68
CA GLY A 115 21.43 -23.26 5.02
C GLY A 115 20.75 -22.19 5.87
N ASP A 116 21.21 -20.91 5.79
CA ASP A 116 20.54 -19.78 6.45
C ASP A 116 19.13 -19.55 5.88
N LEU A 117 19.00 -19.61 4.56
CA LEU A 117 17.72 -19.48 3.87
C LEU A 117 16.76 -20.62 4.23
N GLU A 118 17.25 -21.87 4.27
CA GLU A 118 16.43 -23.00 4.66
C GLU A 118 15.92 -22.86 6.10
N ARG A 119 16.79 -22.50 7.04
CA ARG A 119 16.39 -22.22 8.44
C ARG A 119 15.33 -21.13 8.53
N ALA A 120 15.46 -20.08 7.73
CA ALA A 120 14.49 -18.98 7.69
C ALA A 120 13.11 -19.45 7.16
N PHE A 121 13.08 -20.31 6.15
CA PHE A 121 11.82 -20.89 5.63
C PHE A 121 11.17 -21.92 6.56
N GLN A 122 11.97 -22.57 7.41
CA GLN A 122 11.48 -23.52 8.42
C GLN A 122 10.99 -22.82 9.70
N ALA A 123 11.12 -21.51 9.82
CA ALA A 123 10.65 -20.74 10.97
C ALA A 123 9.12 -20.83 11.12
N LYS A 124 8.64 -20.65 12.37
CA LYS A 124 7.19 -20.69 12.67
C LYS A 124 6.41 -19.51 12.05
N ILE A 125 7.09 -18.41 11.73
CA ILE A 125 6.51 -17.25 11.05
C ILE A 125 6.73 -17.46 9.55
N PRO A 126 5.71 -17.26 8.71
CA PRO A 126 5.87 -17.36 7.25
C PRO A 126 7.01 -16.46 6.77
N TYR A 127 7.79 -16.97 5.81
CA TYR A 127 8.94 -16.23 5.31
C TYR A 127 8.55 -14.89 4.67
N GLY A 128 9.21 -13.82 5.08
CA GLY A 128 8.86 -12.44 4.70
C GLY A 128 7.95 -11.72 5.69
N GLU A 129 7.29 -12.45 6.61
CA GLU A 129 6.47 -11.86 7.65
C GLU A 129 7.26 -11.63 8.95
N ASN A 130 6.73 -10.76 9.83
CA ASN A 130 7.23 -10.57 11.19
C ASN A 130 6.09 -10.27 12.17
N ARG A 131 6.41 -9.94 13.40
CA ARG A 131 5.43 -9.67 14.45
C ARG A 131 5.62 -8.31 15.14
N ASP A 132 6.22 -7.36 14.44
CA ASP A 132 6.51 -6.04 14.99
C ASP A 132 5.23 -5.30 15.44
N GLY A 133 4.12 -5.55 14.75
CA GLY A 133 2.80 -5.01 15.07
C GLY A 133 1.92 -5.87 15.98
N ARG A 134 2.45 -6.97 16.54
CA ARG A 134 1.63 -7.90 17.35
C ARG A 134 0.95 -7.21 18.54
N GLY A 135 -0.37 -7.43 18.64
CA GLY A 135 -1.21 -6.87 19.71
C GLY A 135 -1.65 -5.43 19.45
N ARG A 136 -1.23 -4.81 18.33
CA ARG A 136 -1.61 -3.46 17.93
C ARG A 136 -2.63 -3.46 16.80
N VAL A 137 -3.49 -2.46 16.80
CA VAL A 137 -4.53 -2.25 15.79
C VAL A 137 -4.19 -1.05 14.93
N VAL A 138 -4.26 -1.21 13.61
CA VAL A 138 -4.16 -0.10 12.65
C VAL A 138 -5.45 0.00 11.84
N VAL A 139 -5.99 1.20 11.73
CA VAL A 139 -7.11 1.51 10.83
C VAL A 139 -6.55 2.20 9.58
N LEU A 140 -6.94 1.73 8.40
CA LEU A 140 -6.56 2.33 7.12
C LEU A 140 -7.80 2.86 6.43
N ASP A 141 -7.80 4.15 6.13
CA ASP A 141 -8.87 4.87 5.46
C ASP A 141 -8.56 4.96 3.96
N PHE A 142 -9.24 4.14 3.16
CA PHE A 142 -9.14 4.08 1.70
C PHE A 142 -10.33 3.31 1.10
N PRO A 143 -10.73 3.55 -0.15
CA PRO A 143 -10.32 4.63 -1.04
C PRO A 143 -11.03 5.96 -0.73
N SER A 144 -11.86 6.04 0.29
CA SER A 144 -12.57 7.24 0.76
C SER A 144 -13.42 7.86 -0.36
N THR A 145 -14.35 7.05 -0.84
CA THR A 145 -15.13 7.38 -2.04
C THR A 145 -16.28 8.33 -1.74
N ASN A 146 -16.47 9.29 -2.64
CA ASN A 146 -17.66 10.14 -2.62
C ASN A 146 -18.75 9.49 -3.45
N THR A 147 -19.87 9.13 -2.82
CA THR A 147 -21.01 8.47 -3.48
C THR A 147 -21.69 9.36 -4.54
N ALA A 148 -21.42 10.66 -4.52
CA ALA A 148 -21.93 11.59 -5.52
C ALA A 148 -21.16 11.58 -6.86
N LYS A 149 -20.16 10.71 -7.01
CA LYS A 149 -19.30 10.68 -8.20
C LYS A 149 -18.98 9.25 -8.60
N PRO A 150 -18.89 8.97 -9.91
CA PRO A 150 -18.43 7.66 -10.36
C PRO A 150 -16.97 7.43 -9.95
N PHE A 151 -16.60 6.16 -9.78
CA PHE A 151 -15.25 5.77 -9.41
C PHE A 151 -14.27 6.11 -10.54
N SER A 152 -13.34 6.99 -10.27
CA SER A 152 -12.40 7.52 -11.28
C SER A 152 -10.98 7.00 -11.08
N VAL A 153 -10.13 7.24 -12.08
CA VAL A 153 -8.70 6.98 -12.01
C VAL A 153 -8.04 7.68 -10.81
N GLY A 154 -8.58 8.81 -10.36
CA GLY A 154 -8.10 9.48 -9.15
C GLY A 154 -8.26 8.63 -7.87
N HIS A 155 -9.32 7.81 -7.78
CA HIS A 155 -9.54 6.90 -6.65
C HIS A 155 -8.68 5.63 -6.74
N MET A 156 -8.22 5.25 -7.93
CA MET A 156 -7.41 4.05 -8.16
C MET A 156 -6.14 4.02 -7.29
N ARG A 157 -5.42 5.16 -7.22
CA ARG A 157 -4.20 5.24 -6.42
C ARG A 157 -4.47 5.07 -4.93
N SER A 158 -5.54 5.68 -4.40
CA SER A 158 -5.95 5.46 -3.02
C SER A 158 -6.26 4.00 -2.76
N ALA A 159 -7.03 3.36 -3.63
CA ALA A 159 -7.37 1.94 -3.53
C ALA A 159 -6.13 1.03 -3.58
N ASN A 160 -5.24 1.20 -4.55
CA ASN A 160 -4.04 0.37 -4.71
C ASN A 160 -3.06 0.57 -3.55
N GLN A 161 -2.72 1.83 -3.23
CA GLN A 161 -1.76 2.17 -2.17
C GLN A 161 -2.29 1.75 -0.80
N GLY A 162 -3.59 1.97 -0.55
CA GLY A 162 -4.25 1.56 0.69
C GLY A 162 -4.30 0.05 0.86
N TRP A 163 -4.63 -0.68 -0.20
CA TRP A 163 -4.63 -2.14 -0.19
C TRP A 163 -3.24 -2.73 0.08
N ALA A 164 -2.22 -2.21 -0.60
CA ALA A 164 -0.84 -2.64 -0.37
C ALA A 164 -0.35 -2.30 1.05
N ALA A 165 -0.68 -1.11 1.57
CA ALA A 165 -0.35 -0.73 2.93
C ALA A 165 -1.04 -1.65 3.96
N ARG A 166 -2.33 -1.98 3.75
CA ARG A 166 -3.05 -2.95 4.59
C ARG A 166 -2.35 -4.31 4.61
N ASN A 167 -1.95 -4.82 3.46
CA ASN A 167 -1.27 -6.10 3.35
C ASN A 167 0.12 -6.07 4.00
N LEU A 168 0.86 -4.97 3.90
CA LEU A 168 2.12 -4.74 4.61
C LEU A 168 1.93 -4.74 6.13
N MET A 169 0.87 -4.08 6.63
CA MET A 169 0.55 -4.10 8.06
C MET A 169 0.22 -5.53 8.54
N LEU A 170 -0.57 -6.28 7.78
CA LEU A 170 -0.85 -7.69 8.07
C LEU A 170 0.42 -8.54 8.08
N ALA A 171 1.29 -8.40 7.07
CA ALA A 171 2.57 -9.12 6.99
C ALA A 171 3.54 -8.79 8.14
N THR A 172 3.36 -7.63 8.78
CA THR A 172 4.15 -7.22 9.97
C THR A 172 3.41 -7.42 11.30
N GLY A 173 2.34 -8.21 11.29
CA GLY A 173 1.67 -8.70 12.50
C GLY A 173 0.66 -7.75 13.13
N TRP A 174 0.31 -6.63 12.48
CA TRP A 174 -0.77 -5.76 12.92
C TRP A 174 -2.13 -6.39 12.70
N LYS A 175 -3.10 -6.07 13.55
CA LYS A 175 -4.52 -6.22 13.22
C LYS A 175 -4.91 -5.02 12.35
N ALA A 176 -4.94 -5.21 11.03
CA ALA A 176 -5.29 -4.15 10.09
C ALA A 176 -6.80 -4.17 9.80
N ILE A 177 -7.45 -3.04 10.02
CA ILE A 177 -8.87 -2.78 9.74
C ILE A 177 -8.91 -1.75 8.62
N SER A 178 -9.60 -2.06 7.53
CA SER A 178 -9.80 -1.14 6.41
C SER A 178 -11.21 -0.55 6.43
N ASP A 179 -11.30 0.76 6.23
CA ASP A 179 -12.54 1.51 6.22
C ASP A 179 -12.60 2.36 4.94
N ASN A 180 -13.65 2.17 4.15
CA ASN A 180 -13.97 3.08 3.06
C ASN A 180 -14.85 4.20 3.63
N HIS A 181 -14.23 5.29 4.06
CA HIS A 181 -14.96 6.45 4.58
C HIS A 181 -15.76 7.12 3.47
N LEU A 182 -17.08 6.88 3.46
CA LEU A 182 -17.95 7.32 2.38
C LEU A 182 -18.37 8.77 2.53
N GLY A 183 -18.17 9.57 1.48
CA GLY A 183 -18.80 10.88 1.35
C GLY A 183 -20.26 10.74 0.90
N ASP A 184 -21.12 10.28 1.79
CA ASP A 184 -22.53 9.97 1.54
C ASP A 184 -23.48 11.04 2.08
N TYR A 185 -22.97 12.26 2.30
CA TYR A 185 -23.68 13.37 2.91
C TYR A 185 -23.37 14.71 2.23
N GLY A 186 -24.29 15.67 2.37
CA GLY A 186 -24.06 17.06 1.99
C GLY A 186 -24.78 17.52 0.71
N SER A 187 -24.40 18.70 0.22
CA SER A 187 -25.07 19.42 -0.87
C SER A 187 -25.29 18.63 -2.18
N PRO A 188 -24.46 17.64 -2.56
CA PRO A 188 -24.73 16.86 -3.78
C PRO A 188 -26.09 16.17 -3.78
N PHE A 189 -26.58 15.72 -2.62
CA PHE A 189 -27.84 14.99 -2.52
C PHE A 189 -29.05 15.85 -2.82
N GLY A 190 -29.12 17.09 -2.29
CA GLY A 190 -30.17 18.05 -2.66
C GLY A 190 -30.16 18.39 -4.15
N ILE A 191 -28.96 18.55 -4.73
CA ILE A 191 -28.79 18.79 -6.17
C ILE A 191 -29.29 17.60 -7.00
N TRP A 192 -29.03 16.37 -6.58
CA TRP A 192 -29.53 15.18 -7.25
C TRP A 192 -31.04 15.05 -7.24
N VAL A 193 -31.68 15.34 -6.10
CA VAL A 193 -33.14 15.27 -6.01
C VAL A 193 -33.80 16.29 -6.95
N VAL A 194 -33.32 17.53 -6.92
CA VAL A 194 -33.85 18.57 -7.83
C VAL A 194 -33.56 18.19 -9.29
N GLY A 195 -32.36 17.80 -9.61
CA GLY A 195 -31.97 17.42 -10.97
C GLY A 195 -32.69 16.19 -11.50
N PHE A 196 -32.95 15.18 -10.65
CA PHE A 196 -33.74 14.02 -11.03
C PHE A 196 -35.17 14.45 -11.43
N ARG A 197 -35.78 15.29 -10.63
CA ARG A 197 -37.16 15.80 -10.91
C ARG A 197 -37.22 16.72 -12.15
N MET A 198 -36.11 17.38 -12.51
CA MET A 198 -36.06 18.29 -13.68
C MET A 198 -35.64 17.58 -14.97
N PHE A 199 -34.73 16.62 -14.93
CA PHE A 199 -34.02 16.16 -16.12
C PHE A 199 -34.05 14.64 -16.34
N SER A 200 -34.63 13.88 -15.41
CA SER A 200 -34.61 12.41 -15.50
C SER A 200 -35.93 11.80 -15.01
N ASP A 201 -35.97 10.49 -15.06
CA ASP A 201 -37.05 9.63 -14.61
C ASP A 201 -36.53 8.26 -14.15
N GLU A 202 -37.45 7.44 -13.61
CA GLU A 202 -37.12 6.12 -13.07
C GLU A 202 -36.53 5.16 -14.14
N GLU A 203 -37.00 5.23 -15.37
CA GLU A 203 -36.55 4.36 -16.47
C GLU A 203 -35.10 4.68 -16.85
N LYS A 204 -34.78 5.96 -17.03
CA LYS A 204 -33.41 6.40 -17.33
C LYS A 204 -32.45 6.07 -16.18
N LEU A 205 -32.87 6.31 -14.93
CA LEU A 205 -32.08 6.02 -13.76
C LEU A 205 -31.79 4.51 -13.62
N ALA A 206 -32.80 3.67 -13.81
CA ALA A 206 -32.64 2.22 -13.78
C ALA A 206 -31.72 1.68 -14.88
N LYS A 207 -31.78 2.29 -16.08
CA LYS A 207 -30.96 1.87 -17.24
C LYS A 207 -29.50 2.35 -17.14
N ARG A 208 -29.25 3.54 -16.62
CA ARG A 208 -27.93 4.18 -16.67
C ARG A 208 -27.23 4.31 -15.31
N GLY A 209 -27.96 4.07 -14.19
CA GLY A 209 -27.38 4.05 -12.85
C GLY A 209 -26.55 5.31 -12.51
N ILE A 210 -25.33 5.10 -12.09
CA ILE A 210 -24.39 6.17 -11.69
C ILE A 210 -24.10 7.19 -12.81
N TYR A 211 -24.15 6.76 -14.07
CA TYR A 211 -23.93 7.67 -15.21
C TYR A 211 -25.08 8.66 -15.37
N GLU A 212 -26.32 8.23 -15.09
CA GLU A 212 -27.46 9.16 -15.06
C GLU A 212 -27.34 10.14 -13.91
N LEU A 213 -26.94 9.69 -12.72
CA LEU A 213 -26.67 10.56 -11.57
C LEU A 213 -25.57 11.59 -11.88
N GLY A 214 -24.53 11.20 -12.58
CA GLY A 214 -23.46 12.10 -13.04
C GLY A 214 -24.01 13.18 -14.00
N ASP A 215 -24.77 12.79 -15.00
CA ASP A 215 -25.38 13.71 -15.97
C ASP A 215 -26.39 14.68 -15.30
N ILE A 216 -27.22 14.15 -14.41
CA ILE A 216 -28.16 14.96 -13.59
C ILE A 216 -27.39 16.03 -12.82
N TYR A 217 -26.32 15.64 -12.13
CA TYR A 217 -25.51 16.57 -11.34
C TYR A 217 -24.93 17.70 -12.19
N ILE A 218 -24.34 17.36 -13.33
CA ILE A 218 -23.73 18.34 -14.27
C ILE A 218 -24.81 19.30 -14.79
N LYS A 219 -25.94 18.79 -15.28
CA LYS A 219 -27.04 19.59 -15.81
C LYS A 219 -27.64 20.55 -14.74
N THR A 220 -27.83 20.05 -13.51
CA THR A 220 -28.35 20.84 -12.42
C THR A 220 -27.38 21.94 -12.01
N LYS A 221 -26.08 21.65 -11.92
CA LYS A 221 -25.06 22.65 -11.65
C LYS A 221 -25.00 23.73 -12.73
N GLN A 222 -25.16 23.34 -13.99
CA GLN A 222 -25.24 24.30 -15.10
C GLN A 222 -26.49 25.19 -14.99
N ALA A 223 -27.66 24.61 -14.70
CA ALA A 223 -28.90 25.36 -14.50
C ALA A 223 -28.81 26.35 -13.33
N ILE A 224 -28.17 25.94 -12.21
CA ILE A 224 -27.89 26.84 -11.07
C ILE A 224 -27.04 28.03 -11.53
N LYS A 225 -25.95 27.81 -12.28
CA LYS A 225 -25.10 28.90 -12.79
C LYS A 225 -25.86 29.85 -13.72
N GLU A 226 -26.75 29.33 -14.55
CA GLU A 226 -27.58 30.15 -15.48
C GLU A 226 -28.60 30.98 -14.73
N GLU A 227 -29.24 30.49 -13.65
CA GLU A 227 -30.09 31.26 -12.77
C GLU A 227 -29.31 32.36 -12.03
N GLN A 228 -28.16 32.00 -11.44
CA GLN A 228 -27.29 32.95 -10.73
C GLN A 228 -26.85 34.11 -11.64
N ALA A 229 -26.55 33.84 -12.91
CA ALA A 229 -26.20 34.86 -13.88
C ALA A 229 -27.37 35.87 -14.16
N LYS A 230 -28.61 35.46 -13.86
CA LYS A 230 -29.82 36.30 -13.96
C LYS A 230 -30.22 36.94 -12.62
N GLY A 231 -29.43 36.67 -11.55
CA GLY A 231 -29.78 37.12 -10.18
C GLY A 231 -30.85 36.26 -9.50
N GLU A 232 -31.12 35.06 -10.01
CA GLU A 232 -32.08 34.12 -9.46
C GLU A 232 -31.37 32.98 -8.73
N HIS A 233 -31.98 32.41 -7.67
CA HIS A 233 -31.39 31.36 -6.84
C HIS A 233 -32.35 30.20 -6.55
N ARG A 234 -33.44 30.09 -7.29
CA ARG A 234 -34.54 29.15 -7.01
C ARG A 234 -34.10 27.70 -7.01
N ILE A 235 -33.28 27.27 -7.97
CA ILE A 235 -32.80 25.87 -8.05
C ILE A 235 -31.88 25.56 -6.88
N GLU A 236 -31.00 26.49 -6.52
CA GLU A 236 -30.08 26.33 -5.39
C GLU A 236 -30.83 26.27 -4.06
N GLU A 237 -31.82 27.14 -3.86
CA GLU A 237 -32.69 27.15 -2.68
C GLU A 237 -33.49 25.84 -2.56
N GLN A 238 -34.03 25.32 -3.66
CA GLN A 238 -34.69 24.01 -3.67
C GLN A 238 -33.73 22.88 -3.30
N ALA A 239 -32.50 22.89 -3.80
CA ALA A 239 -31.49 21.88 -3.44
C ALA A 239 -31.14 21.95 -1.96
N GLN A 240 -31.07 23.16 -1.38
CA GLN A 240 -30.86 23.35 0.05
C GLN A 240 -32.04 22.83 0.88
N ASP A 241 -33.29 23.11 0.43
CA ASP A 241 -34.49 22.61 1.11
C ASP A 241 -34.52 21.08 1.14
N TRP A 242 -34.23 20.41 0.00
CA TRP A 242 -34.15 18.95 -0.04
C TRP A 242 -33.07 18.40 0.89
N LEU A 243 -31.91 19.04 0.98
CA LEU A 243 -30.86 18.65 1.92
C LEU A 243 -31.36 18.76 3.37
N LEU A 244 -32.01 19.88 3.73
CA LEU A 244 -32.57 20.06 5.07
C LEU A 244 -33.66 19.03 5.40
N ARG A 245 -34.49 18.66 4.42
CA ARG A 245 -35.50 17.60 4.57
C ARG A 245 -34.82 16.24 4.82
N ILE A 246 -33.71 15.90 4.12
CA ILE A 246 -32.91 14.69 4.37
C ILE A 246 -32.39 14.70 5.82
N GLU A 247 -31.84 15.83 6.26
CA GLU A 247 -31.28 15.99 7.61
C GLU A 247 -32.36 15.86 8.72
N ARG A 248 -33.58 16.29 8.45
CA ARG A 248 -34.71 16.19 9.39
C ARG A 248 -35.38 14.80 9.37
N GLY A 249 -34.94 13.91 8.48
CA GLY A 249 -35.51 12.55 8.35
C GLY A 249 -36.85 12.51 7.62
N ASP A 250 -37.15 13.49 6.75
CA ASP A 250 -38.36 13.47 5.92
C ASP A 250 -38.38 12.19 5.06
N PRO A 251 -39.45 11.36 5.13
CA PRO A 251 -39.46 10.04 4.50
C PRO A 251 -39.23 10.05 2.99
N GLU A 252 -39.78 11.04 2.27
CA GLU A 252 -39.61 11.18 0.83
C GLU A 252 -38.16 11.54 0.49
N ALA A 253 -37.58 12.53 1.18
CA ALA A 253 -36.22 12.99 0.95
C ALA A 253 -35.18 11.92 1.29
N VAL A 254 -35.39 11.20 2.39
CA VAL A 254 -34.55 10.07 2.80
C VAL A 254 -34.61 8.95 1.76
N ALA A 255 -35.79 8.61 1.24
CA ALA A 255 -35.94 7.58 0.21
C ALA A 255 -35.14 7.89 -1.08
N TYR A 256 -35.14 9.16 -1.53
CA TYR A 256 -34.31 9.61 -2.65
C TYR A 256 -32.80 9.47 -2.31
N SER A 257 -32.39 9.94 -1.14
CA SER A 257 -31.00 9.86 -0.71
C SER A 257 -30.51 8.43 -0.64
N ASP A 258 -31.28 7.53 -0.04
CA ASP A 258 -30.93 6.10 0.09
C ASP A 258 -30.85 5.43 -1.28
N LYS A 259 -31.77 5.74 -2.19
CA LYS A 259 -31.77 5.22 -3.55
C LYS A 259 -30.52 5.64 -4.33
N PHE A 260 -30.15 6.92 -4.30
CA PHE A 260 -28.98 7.41 -5.02
C PHE A 260 -27.68 6.91 -4.40
N ASN A 261 -27.62 6.79 -3.07
CA ASN A 261 -26.51 6.14 -2.39
C ASN A 261 -26.36 4.68 -2.82
N GLN A 262 -27.46 3.91 -2.85
CA GLN A 262 -27.40 2.50 -3.24
C GLN A 262 -26.86 2.31 -4.66
N ILE A 263 -27.34 3.12 -5.62
CA ILE A 263 -26.85 3.10 -7.01
C ILE A 263 -25.34 3.38 -7.06
N SER A 264 -24.88 4.35 -6.27
CA SER A 264 -23.46 4.71 -6.19
C SER A 264 -22.62 3.60 -5.55
N LEU A 265 -23.09 3.00 -4.46
CA LEU A 265 -22.42 1.92 -3.77
C LEU A 265 -22.32 0.67 -4.64
N ASP A 266 -23.39 0.29 -5.35
CA ASP A 266 -23.37 -0.85 -6.27
C ASP A 266 -22.28 -0.68 -7.35
N HIS A 267 -22.15 0.52 -7.90
CA HIS A 267 -21.08 0.84 -8.85
C HIS A 267 -19.70 0.79 -8.20
N ILE A 268 -19.51 1.42 -7.03
CA ILE A 268 -18.24 1.44 -6.29
C ILE A 268 -17.79 0.00 -5.99
N HIS A 269 -18.70 -0.83 -5.49
CA HIS A 269 -18.42 -2.24 -5.18
C HIS A 269 -18.04 -3.05 -6.42
N ALA A 270 -18.73 -2.83 -7.55
CA ALA A 270 -18.41 -3.51 -8.80
C ALA A 270 -16.99 -3.15 -9.29
N VAL A 271 -16.62 -1.87 -9.26
CA VAL A 271 -15.30 -1.41 -9.68
C VAL A 271 -14.21 -1.85 -8.71
N MET A 272 -14.44 -1.76 -7.39
CA MET A 272 -13.50 -2.25 -6.38
C MET A 272 -13.26 -3.76 -6.51
N LYS A 273 -14.31 -4.54 -6.77
CA LYS A 273 -14.19 -5.98 -7.02
C LYS A 273 -13.34 -6.26 -8.27
N ARG A 274 -13.57 -5.56 -9.38
CA ARG A 274 -12.73 -5.66 -10.59
C ARG A 274 -11.27 -5.27 -10.30
N LEU A 275 -11.05 -4.26 -9.45
CA LEU A 275 -9.70 -3.86 -9.04
C LEU A 275 -9.05 -4.85 -8.05
N GLY A 276 -9.78 -5.84 -7.54
CA GLY A 276 -9.31 -6.78 -6.53
C GLY A 276 -8.99 -6.10 -5.20
N VAL A 277 -9.83 -5.14 -4.77
CA VAL A 277 -9.72 -4.38 -3.53
C VAL A 277 -11.04 -4.47 -2.76
N SER A 278 -10.95 -4.64 -1.45
CA SER A 278 -12.12 -4.65 -0.56
C SER A 278 -11.79 -3.95 0.76
N THR A 279 -12.81 -3.52 1.48
CA THR A 279 -12.68 -2.94 2.81
C THR A 279 -13.49 -3.73 3.82
N ASP A 280 -13.07 -3.70 5.09
CA ASP A 280 -13.75 -4.41 6.19
C ASP A 280 -15.00 -3.63 6.62
N TYR A 281 -14.96 -2.31 6.49
CA TYR A 281 -16.04 -1.39 6.85
C TYR A 281 -16.27 -0.33 5.78
N GLU A 282 -17.49 0.22 5.77
CA GLU A 282 -17.90 1.37 4.99
C GLU A 282 -18.69 2.31 5.92
N ILE A 283 -17.99 3.29 6.48
CA ILE A 283 -18.55 4.20 7.46
C ILE A 283 -18.78 5.54 6.78
N GLY A 284 -20.07 5.83 6.49
CA GLY A 284 -20.47 7.07 5.83
C GLY A 284 -20.53 8.27 6.78
N GLU A 285 -20.23 9.47 6.25
CA GLU A 285 -20.33 10.75 6.95
C GLU A 285 -21.73 10.95 7.56
N ARG A 286 -22.78 10.50 6.88
CA ARG A 286 -24.18 10.59 7.35
C ARG A 286 -24.39 9.86 8.68
N SER A 287 -23.79 8.70 8.86
CA SER A 287 -23.90 7.91 10.08
C SER A 287 -23.21 8.57 11.28
N LEU A 288 -22.19 9.38 11.03
CA LEU A 288 -21.39 10.07 12.03
C LEU A 288 -21.81 11.53 12.27
N ALA A 289 -22.71 12.09 11.47
CA ALA A 289 -23.10 13.51 11.52
C ALA A 289 -23.61 13.96 12.91
N LYS A 290 -24.39 13.10 13.60
CA LYS A 290 -24.85 13.36 14.97
C LYS A 290 -23.68 13.36 15.96
N LEU A 291 -22.83 12.36 15.89
CA LEU A 291 -21.64 12.26 16.73
C LEU A 291 -20.72 13.46 16.55
N GLY A 292 -20.56 13.95 15.30
CA GLY A 292 -19.74 15.12 15.02
C GLY A 292 -20.24 16.39 15.70
N LYS A 293 -21.56 16.62 15.70
CA LYS A 293 -22.17 17.75 16.42
C LYS A 293 -22.00 17.63 17.94
N GLU A 294 -22.18 16.41 18.49
CA GLU A 294 -21.98 16.13 19.91
C GLU A 294 -20.50 16.35 20.31
N GLU A 295 -19.57 15.91 19.48
CA GLU A 295 -18.14 16.07 19.71
C GLU A 295 -17.73 17.55 19.69
N VAL A 296 -18.16 18.32 18.69
CA VAL A 296 -17.89 19.77 18.66
C VAL A 296 -18.48 20.49 19.88
N ALA A 297 -19.70 20.14 20.31
CA ALA A 297 -20.32 20.73 21.49
C ALA A 297 -19.50 20.40 22.76
N ARG A 298 -18.97 19.18 22.88
CA ARG A 298 -18.06 18.76 23.96
C ARG A 298 -16.80 19.63 23.95
N LEU A 299 -16.16 19.77 22.80
CA LEU A 299 -14.92 20.55 22.65
C LEU A 299 -15.10 22.03 22.98
N VAL A 300 -16.23 22.64 22.64
CA VAL A 300 -16.56 23.99 23.05
C VAL A 300 -16.71 24.09 24.57
N LYS A 301 -17.42 23.14 25.21
CA LYS A 301 -17.60 23.10 26.66
C LYS A 301 -16.27 22.93 27.41
N GLU A 302 -15.34 22.18 26.85
CA GLU A 302 -14.00 21.92 27.43
C GLU A 302 -13.00 23.06 27.12
N GLY A 303 -13.38 24.06 26.33
CA GLY A 303 -12.54 25.19 25.95
C GLY A 303 -11.44 24.82 24.94
N VAL A 304 -11.53 23.67 24.27
CA VAL A 304 -10.64 23.25 23.18
C VAL A 304 -11.02 23.91 21.85
N ALA A 305 -12.32 24.07 21.63
CA ALA A 305 -12.88 24.79 20.48
C ALA A 305 -13.51 26.12 20.94
N GLU A 306 -13.49 27.12 20.07
CA GLU A 306 -14.00 28.47 20.33
C GLU A 306 -15.12 28.81 19.36
N GLN A 307 -16.19 29.43 19.89
CA GLN A 307 -17.26 29.99 19.05
C GLN A 307 -16.98 31.45 18.72
N ASN A 308 -16.89 31.77 17.44
CA ASN A 308 -16.73 33.14 16.95
C ASN A 308 -18.03 33.96 17.10
N LYS A 309 -17.92 35.30 16.98
CA LYS A 309 -19.07 36.22 17.06
C LYS A 309 -20.12 35.97 15.96
N ASP A 310 -19.71 35.44 14.83
CA ASP A 310 -20.60 35.09 13.70
C ASP A 310 -21.28 33.72 13.87
N GLY A 311 -21.01 33.02 14.98
CA GLY A 311 -21.57 31.70 15.28
C GLY A 311 -20.74 30.52 14.77
N SER A 312 -19.71 30.73 13.96
CA SER A 312 -18.79 29.65 13.51
C SER A 312 -17.97 29.13 14.69
N VAL A 313 -17.53 27.86 14.60
CA VAL A 313 -16.68 27.23 15.63
C VAL A 313 -15.35 26.83 15.02
N ILE A 314 -14.27 27.16 15.72
CA ILE A 314 -12.89 26.90 15.30
C ILE A 314 -12.09 26.20 16.41
N ILE A 315 -11.03 25.49 16.01
CA ILE A 315 -9.97 25.02 16.92
C ILE A 315 -8.69 25.76 16.56
N ARG A 316 -8.12 26.53 17.48
CA ARG A 316 -6.83 27.21 17.29
C ARG A 316 -5.69 26.23 17.37
N LEU A 317 -4.71 26.39 16.49
CA LEU A 317 -3.59 25.47 16.30
C LEU A 317 -2.22 26.17 16.41
N ASP A 318 -2.20 27.39 16.94
CA ASP A 318 -0.97 28.21 17.10
C ASP A 318 0.10 27.45 17.89
N ASP A 319 -0.30 26.70 18.91
CA ASP A 319 0.60 25.87 19.75
C ASP A 319 1.34 24.77 18.94
N TYR A 320 0.86 24.47 17.75
CA TYR A 320 1.43 23.50 16.81
C TYR A 320 2.09 24.16 15.60
N GLY A 321 2.29 25.49 15.62
CA GLY A 321 2.89 26.26 14.53
C GLY A 321 1.99 26.44 13.31
N ILE A 322 0.67 26.27 13.46
CA ILE A 322 -0.32 26.45 12.38
C ILE A 322 -1.20 27.66 12.72
N GLU A 323 -0.96 28.79 12.05
CA GLU A 323 -1.68 30.04 12.29
C GLU A 323 -3.16 29.97 11.86
N THR A 324 -3.46 29.20 10.80
CA THR A 324 -4.84 29.04 10.30
C THR A 324 -5.58 28.04 11.17
N PRO A 325 -6.65 28.45 11.90
CA PRO A 325 -7.42 27.55 12.74
C PRO A 325 -8.18 26.51 11.90
N LEU A 326 -8.50 25.37 12.51
CA LEU A 326 -9.39 24.38 11.90
C LEU A 326 -10.85 24.84 12.12
N LEU A 327 -11.56 25.13 11.03
CA LEU A 327 -12.99 25.47 11.08
C LEU A 327 -13.80 24.17 11.18
N VAL A 328 -14.56 24.00 12.27
CA VAL A 328 -15.33 22.77 12.56
C VAL A 328 -16.84 22.93 12.41
N LEU A 329 -17.40 24.14 12.53
CA LEU A 329 -18.80 24.45 12.18
C LEU A 329 -18.89 25.79 11.45
N LYS A 330 -19.80 25.87 10.48
CA LYS A 330 -20.15 27.15 9.81
C LYS A 330 -20.92 28.05 10.75
N SER A 331 -21.04 29.35 10.40
CA SER A 331 -21.80 30.36 11.16
C SER A 331 -23.29 30.01 11.35
N ASN A 332 -23.88 29.27 10.41
CA ASN A 332 -25.25 28.76 10.52
C ASN A 332 -25.37 27.41 11.26
N GLY A 333 -24.30 26.93 11.89
CA GLY A 333 -24.25 25.65 12.60
C GLY A 333 -24.17 24.41 11.71
N ALA A 334 -24.01 24.57 10.40
CA ALA A 334 -23.84 23.43 9.49
C ALA A 334 -22.47 22.77 9.66
N PRO A 335 -22.40 21.43 9.62
CA PRO A 335 -21.14 20.70 9.70
C PRO A 335 -20.26 20.92 8.47
N LEU A 336 -18.96 20.67 8.67
CA LEU A 336 -17.92 20.68 7.64
C LEU A 336 -17.24 19.30 7.60
N TYR A 337 -16.34 19.10 6.66
CA TYR A 337 -15.49 17.88 6.64
C TYR A 337 -14.80 17.67 7.99
N ALA A 338 -14.25 18.71 8.60
CA ALA A 338 -13.60 18.62 9.91
C ALA A 338 -14.53 18.14 11.02
N THR A 339 -15.83 18.46 10.98
CA THR A 339 -16.81 17.94 11.94
C THR A 339 -16.94 16.42 11.84
N ASN A 340 -17.02 15.91 10.61
CA ASN A 340 -17.15 14.49 10.33
C ASN A 340 -15.84 13.75 10.65
N ASP A 341 -14.69 14.35 10.34
CA ASP A 341 -13.39 13.77 10.66
C ASP A 341 -13.13 13.67 12.17
N LEU A 342 -13.54 14.68 12.96
CA LEU A 342 -13.49 14.60 14.42
C LEU A 342 -14.39 13.49 14.96
N ALA A 343 -15.60 13.33 14.39
CA ALA A 343 -16.48 12.21 14.73
C ALA A 343 -15.85 10.86 14.36
N THR A 344 -15.20 10.78 13.21
CA THR A 344 -14.50 9.58 12.74
C THR A 344 -13.35 9.20 13.66
N LEU A 345 -12.55 10.18 14.12
CA LEU A 345 -11.51 9.96 15.12
C LEU A 345 -12.09 9.38 16.42
N ALA A 346 -13.13 10.05 16.97
CA ALA A 346 -13.78 9.60 18.20
C ALA A 346 -14.41 8.20 18.04
N PHE A 347 -14.97 7.88 16.88
CA PHE A 347 -15.53 6.57 16.57
C PHE A 347 -14.41 5.50 16.53
N ARG A 348 -13.33 5.75 15.79
CA ARG A 348 -12.21 4.80 15.64
C ARG A 348 -11.50 4.52 16.96
N GLU A 349 -11.38 5.51 17.83
CA GLU A 349 -10.83 5.35 19.16
C GLU A 349 -11.71 4.44 20.02
N ARG A 350 -13.02 4.67 20.05
CA ARG A 350 -13.95 3.91 20.90
C ARG A 350 -14.20 2.49 20.40
N GLU A 351 -14.47 2.33 19.13
CA GLU A 351 -14.92 1.06 18.54
C GLU A 351 -13.76 0.16 18.12
N PHE A 352 -12.71 0.73 17.54
CA PHE A 352 -11.59 -0.06 17.03
C PHE A 352 -10.40 -0.11 18.00
N LYS A 353 -10.31 0.84 18.94
CA LYS A 353 -9.15 1.00 19.84
C LYS A 353 -7.84 1.02 19.05
N ALA A 354 -7.83 1.85 18.01
CA ALA A 354 -6.73 1.93 17.08
C ALA A 354 -5.47 2.52 17.74
N ASP A 355 -4.34 1.84 17.60
CA ASP A 355 -3.02 2.38 17.98
C ASP A 355 -2.47 3.28 16.88
N ARG A 356 -2.96 3.12 15.64
CA ARG A 356 -2.55 3.88 14.46
C ARG A 356 -3.72 4.06 13.50
N ALA A 357 -3.83 5.24 12.89
CA ALA A 357 -4.75 5.48 11.79
C ALA A 357 -3.99 6.05 10.59
N ILE A 358 -4.14 5.42 9.43
CA ILE A 358 -3.47 5.77 8.17
C ILE A 358 -4.53 6.26 7.18
N TYR A 359 -4.42 7.53 6.77
CA TYR A 359 -5.29 8.16 5.78
C TYR A 359 -4.59 8.14 4.42
N VAL A 360 -5.14 7.40 3.46
CA VAL A 360 -4.56 7.23 2.12
C VAL A 360 -5.21 8.20 1.15
N VAL A 361 -4.76 9.44 1.17
CA VAL A 361 -5.39 10.58 0.47
C VAL A 361 -4.37 11.35 -0.36
N ALA A 362 -4.82 11.99 -1.44
CA ALA A 362 -3.95 12.72 -2.37
C ALA A 362 -3.23 13.91 -1.70
N SER A 363 -2.08 14.27 -2.26
CA SER A 363 -1.18 15.32 -1.76
C SER A 363 -1.81 16.72 -1.66
N GLU A 364 -2.90 16.96 -2.39
CA GLU A 364 -3.64 18.23 -2.38
C GLU A 364 -4.24 18.54 -0.99
N GLN A 365 -4.45 17.52 -0.14
CA GLN A 365 -5.04 17.66 1.19
C GLN A 365 -4.02 17.71 2.34
N LYS A 366 -2.71 17.83 2.05
CA LYS A 366 -1.65 17.84 3.09
C LYS A 366 -1.88 18.87 4.20
N PHE A 367 -2.24 20.09 3.82
CA PHE A 367 -2.45 21.16 4.80
C PHE A 367 -3.63 20.85 5.71
N TYR A 368 -4.72 20.38 5.15
CA TYR A 368 -5.89 19.98 5.91
C TYR A 368 -5.59 18.87 6.92
N PHE A 369 -4.89 17.81 6.50
CA PHE A 369 -4.49 16.74 7.42
C PHE A 369 -3.51 17.21 8.50
N ALA A 370 -2.63 18.16 8.18
CA ALA A 370 -1.78 18.78 9.21
C ALA A 370 -2.63 19.50 10.28
N GLN A 371 -3.68 20.24 9.87
CA GLN A 371 -4.60 20.87 10.82
C GLN A 371 -5.40 19.83 11.63
N LEU A 372 -5.96 18.80 10.96
CA LEU A 372 -6.74 17.75 11.62
C LEU A 372 -5.90 16.99 12.67
N PHE A 373 -4.65 16.64 12.33
CA PHE A 373 -3.76 15.91 13.26
C PHE A 373 -3.29 16.78 14.42
N ALA A 374 -3.07 18.05 14.19
CA ALA A 374 -2.78 19.01 15.27
C ALA A 374 -4.00 19.17 16.21
N ALA A 375 -5.22 19.26 15.65
CA ALA A 375 -6.44 19.30 16.42
C ALA A 375 -6.66 17.99 17.22
N ALA A 376 -6.47 16.83 16.60
CA ALA A 376 -6.56 15.53 17.26
C ALA A 376 -5.59 15.43 18.45
N LYS A 377 -4.36 15.88 18.29
CA LYS A 377 -3.37 15.93 19.37
C LYS A 377 -3.79 16.89 20.50
N LYS A 378 -4.36 18.04 20.15
CA LYS A 378 -4.88 19.01 21.13
C LYS A 378 -6.07 18.47 21.92
N ILE A 379 -6.88 17.62 21.29
CA ILE A 379 -8.02 16.92 21.91
C ILE A 379 -7.56 15.78 22.86
N GLY A 380 -6.31 15.33 22.75
CA GLY A 380 -5.78 14.20 23.51
C GLY A 380 -5.98 12.83 22.84
N TYR A 381 -6.10 12.80 21.51
CA TYR A 381 -6.18 11.55 20.76
C TYR A 381 -4.83 10.82 20.78
N ASP A 382 -4.79 9.58 21.26
CA ASP A 382 -3.55 8.86 21.55
C ASP A 382 -2.98 8.08 20.35
N ALA A 383 -3.81 7.72 19.37
CA ALA A 383 -3.33 6.95 18.23
C ALA A 383 -2.38 7.76 17.32
N GLU A 384 -1.40 7.08 16.76
CA GLU A 384 -0.52 7.64 15.74
C GLU A 384 -1.29 7.92 14.46
N LEU A 385 -1.33 9.18 14.01
CA LEU A 385 -2.02 9.60 12.80
C LEU A 385 -1.03 9.80 11.66
N ILE A 386 -1.27 9.16 10.53
CA ILE A 386 -0.39 9.21 9.35
C ILE A 386 -1.18 9.57 8.11
N HIS A 387 -0.79 10.64 7.43
CA HIS A 387 -1.23 10.93 6.08
C HIS A 387 -0.31 10.23 5.07
N MET A 388 -0.71 9.06 4.61
CA MET A 388 -0.04 8.34 3.53
C MET A 388 -0.41 8.97 2.18
N TRP A 389 0.09 10.18 1.94
CA TRP A 389 -0.24 10.91 0.73
C TRP A 389 0.46 10.38 -0.52
N TYR A 390 -0.18 10.58 -1.66
CA TYR A 390 0.33 10.18 -2.97
C TYR A 390 0.17 11.31 -4.00
N GLY A 391 1.04 11.29 -5.03
CA GLY A 391 0.97 12.21 -6.17
C GLY A 391 -0.15 11.84 -7.13
N LEU A 392 -0.49 12.74 -8.03
CA LEU A 392 -1.59 12.57 -9.00
C LEU A 392 -1.21 11.61 -10.13
N VAL A 393 -2.22 11.22 -10.91
CA VAL A 393 -2.03 10.47 -12.16
C VAL A 393 -1.94 11.46 -13.31
N ASP A 394 -0.82 11.42 -14.02
CA ASP A 394 -0.51 12.29 -15.13
C ASP A 394 -0.44 11.50 -16.43
N GLN A 395 -0.66 12.18 -17.54
CA GLN A 395 -0.48 11.67 -18.91
C GLN A 395 0.40 12.63 -19.72
N ILE A 396 0.91 12.15 -20.84
CA ILE A 396 1.51 13.02 -21.86
C ILE A 396 0.42 13.32 -22.89
N ASN A 397 0.14 14.61 -23.11
CA ASN A 397 -0.83 15.04 -24.11
C ASN A 397 -0.25 14.98 -25.54
N GLU A 398 -1.07 15.36 -26.54
CA GLU A 398 -0.68 15.34 -27.95
C GLU A 398 0.52 16.26 -28.25
N ASP A 399 0.74 17.30 -27.45
CA ASP A 399 1.85 18.24 -27.58
C ASP A 399 3.12 17.76 -26.84
N GLY A 400 3.12 16.56 -26.26
CA GLY A 400 4.24 16.03 -25.48
C GLY A 400 4.40 16.62 -24.07
N VAL A 401 3.42 17.38 -23.58
CA VAL A 401 3.43 18.01 -22.26
C VAL A 401 2.80 17.09 -21.23
N ARG A 402 3.44 16.98 -20.07
CA ARG A 402 2.90 16.25 -18.91
C ARG A 402 1.78 17.06 -18.26
N GLU A 403 0.60 16.46 -18.15
CA GLU A 403 -0.58 17.07 -17.53
C GLU A 403 -1.32 16.05 -16.67
N LYS A 404 -2.17 16.53 -15.74
CA LYS A 404 -3.07 15.68 -14.96
C LYS A 404 -3.97 14.87 -15.89
N MET A 405 -4.05 13.57 -15.69
CA MET A 405 -4.87 12.70 -16.52
C MET A 405 -6.34 13.12 -16.45
N SER A 406 -6.86 13.53 -17.60
CA SER A 406 -8.24 13.93 -17.78
C SER A 406 -8.73 13.49 -19.16
N SER A 407 -10.02 13.27 -19.34
CA SER A 407 -10.61 13.06 -20.66
C SER A 407 -11.13 14.39 -21.23
N ARG A 408 -11.31 14.46 -22.54
CA ARG A 408 -12.00 15.60 -23.19
C ARG A 408 -13.42 15.83 -22.64
N LYS A 409 -13.98 14.84 -21.95
CA LYS A 409 -15.31 14.88 -21.29
C LYS A 409 -15.22 15.14 -19.77
N GLY A 410 -14.01 15.39 -19.20
CA GLY A 410 -13.79 15.63 -17.78
C GLY A 410 -12.97 14.53 -17.10
N VAL A 411 -13.57 13.70 -16.25
CA VAL A 411 -12.88 12.66 -15.46
C VAL A 411 -12.78 11.36 -16.25
N VAL A 412 -11.61 10.70 -16.23
CA VAL A 412 -11.44 9.35 -16.77
C VAL A 412 -12.00 8.34 -15.76
N LEU A 413 -12.94 7.53 -16.21
CA LEU A 413 -13.54 6.48 -15.39
C LEU A 413 -12.62 5.28 -15.26
N LEU A 414 -12.57 4.69 -14.07
CA LEU A 414 -11.70 3.55 -13.84
C LEU A 414 -12.16 2.31 -14.62
N GLU A 415 -13.45 2.13 -14.81
CA GLU A 415 -13.98 1.03 -15.63
C GLU A 415 -13.47 1.07 -17.06
N GLU A 416 -13.51 2.24 -17.72
CA GLU A 416 -13.02 2.44 -19.09
C GLU A 416 -11.52 2.11 -19.19
N LEU A 417 -10.77 2.47 -18.14
CA LEU A 417 -9.34 2.17 -18.08
C LEU A 417 -9.09 0.67 -17.92
N LEU A 418 -9.88 -0.03 -17.09
CA LEU A 418 -9.79 -1.47 -16.92
C LEU A 418 -10.17 -2.21 -18.22
N ASP A 419 -11.23 -1.78 -18.91
CA ASP A 419 -11.64 -2.36 -20.19
C ASP A 419 -10.55 -2.24 -21.26
N GLU A 420 -9.92 -1.08 -21.39
CA GLU A 420 -8.81 -0.88 -22.33
C GLU A 420 -7.58 -1.69 -21.92
N ALA A 421 -7.31 -1.83 -20.62
CA ALA A 421 -6.20 -2.67 -20.15
C ALA A 421 -6.42 -4.16 -20.48
N GLU A 422 -7.62 -4.69 -20.28
CA GLU A 422 -7.97 -6.06 -20.64
C GLU A 422 -7.88 -6.30 -22.16
N LYS A 423 -8.34 -5.36 -22.97
CA LYS A 423 -8.20 -5.39 -24.42
C LYS A 423 -6.72 -5.44 -24.84
N ARG A 424 -5.86 -4.64 -24.22
CA ARG A 424 -4.41 -4.63 -24.49
C ARG A 424 -3.73 -5.90 -23.97
N ALA A 425 -4.11 -6.40 -22.81
CA ALA A 425 -3.63 -7.68 -22.30
C ALA A 425 -3.92 -8.81 -23.29
N ARG A 426 -5.14 -8.86 -23.82
CA ARG A 426 -5.55 -9.86 -24.82
C ARG A 426 -4.76 -9.73 -26.13
N ALA A 427 -4.54 -8.51 -26.61
CA ALA A 427 -3.78 -8.27 -27.84
C ALA A 427 -2.29 -8.64 -27.71
N ASN A 428 -1.72 -8.58 -26.51
CA ASN A 428 -0.32 -8.91 -26.23
C ASN A 428 -0.12 -10.36 -25.75
N ALA A 429 -1.19 -11.11 -25.48
CA ALA A 429 -1.13 -12.50 -25.05
C ALA A 429 -0.53 -13.38 -26.15
N LYS A 430 0.47 -14.19 -25.79
CA LYS A 430 1.16 -15.10 -26.71
C LYS A 430 0.60 -16.52 -26.68
N SER A 431 -0.09 -16.88 -25.60
CA SER A 431 -0.64 -18.21 -25.42
C SER A 431 -2.01 -18.34 -26.08
N GLU A 432 -2.20 -19.33 -26.94
CA GLU A 432 -3.53 -19.68 -27.45
C GLU A 432 -4.44 -20.18 -26.32
N GLY A 433 -5.71 -19.76 -26.33
CA GLY A 433 -6.72 -20.21 -25.36
C GLY A 433 -6.52 -19.68 -23.94
N ILE A 434 -5.87 -18.52 -23.77
CA ILE A 434 -5.78 -17.84 -22.47
C ILE A 434 -7.18 -17.48 -21.96
N SER A 435 -7.46 -17.74 -20.69
CA SER A 435 -8.75 -17.46 -20.05
C SER A 435 -9.00 -15.96 -19.87
N ASP A 436 -10.28 -15.56 -19.79
CA ASP A 436 -10.65 -14.17 -19.47
C ASP A 436 -10.14 -13.77 -18.09
N GLU A 437 -10.09 -14.70 -17.15
CA GLU A 437 -9.54 -14.49 -15.81
C GLU A 437 -8.04 -14.18 -15.85
N ASP A 438 -7.25 -14.90 -16.64
CA ASP A 438 -5.82 -14.62 -16.80
C ASP A 438 -5.58 -13.29 -17.53
N ILE A 439 -6.40 -12.95 -18.53
CA ILE A 439 -6.36 -11.62 -19.18
C ILE A 439 -6.61 -10.53 -18.15
N HIS A 440 -7.61 -10.70 -17.29
CA HIS A 440 -7.90 -9.76 -16.21
C HIS A 440 -6.73 -9.63 -15.22
N ARG A 441 -6.13 -10.74 -14.78
CA ARG A 441 -4.95 -10.76 -13.90
C ARG A 441 -3.76 -10.04 -14.52
N ILE A 442 -3.51 -10.22 -15.82
CA ILE A 442 -2.43 -9.53 -16.55
C ILE A 442 -2.71 -8.03 -16.63
N ALA A 443 -3.94 -7.63 -16.95
CA ALA A 443 -4.36 -6.25 -17.03
C ALA A 443 -4.20 -5.53 -15.67
N LEU A 444 -4.69 -6.14 -14.58
CA LEU A 444 -4.52 -5.61 -13.24
C LEU A 444 -3.05 -5.55 -12.82
N GLY A 445 -2.27 -6.58 -13.15
CA GLY A 445 -0.83 -6.59 -12.91
C GLY A 445 -0.12 -5.42 -13.58
N ALA A 446 -0.47 -5.11 -14.83
CA ALA A 446 0.09 -3.97 -15.56
C ALA A 446 -0.25 -2.64 -14.89
N ILE A 447 -1.52 -2.43 -14.51
CA ILE A 447 -2.00 -1.18 -13.87
C ILE A 447 -1.37 -1.01 -12.48
N LYS A 448 -1.52 -2.00 -11.60
CA LYS A 448 -1.07 -1.92 -10.20
C LYS A 448 0.45 -1.81 -10.10
N PHE A 449 1.19 -2.60 -10.88
CA PHE A 449 2.65 -2.52 -10.87
C PHE A 449 3.15 -1.16 -11.35
N THR A 450 2.47 -0.53 -12.30
CA THR A 450 2.81 0.83 -12.75
C THR A 450 2.61 1.85 -11.63
N ASP A 451 1.54 1.73 -10.85
CA ASP A 451 1.32 2.59 -9.67
C ASP A 451 2.44 2.43 -8.62
N PHE A 452 2.96 1.20 -8.47
CA PHE A 452 4.07 0.90 -7.54
C PHE A 452 5.46 1.03 -8.19
N SER A 453 5.56 1.48 -9.44
CA SER A 453 6.86 1.58 -10.14
C SER A 453 7.78 2.67 -9.60
N ALA A 454 7.26 3.60 -8.81
CA ALA A 454 7.98 4.69 -8.18
C ALA A 454 7.43 4.97 -6.78
N ASP A 455 8.16 5.78 -6.01
CA ASP A 455 7.68 6.28 -4.73
C ASP A 455 6.28 6.90 -4.90
N ARG A 456 5.33 6.53 -4.01
CA ARG A 456 3.95 7.03 -4.05
C ARG A 456 3.85 8.55 -4.05
N ARG A 457 4.84 9.24 -3.48
CA ARG A 457 4.92 10.71 -3.41
C ARG A 457 5.15 11.36 -4.77
N THR A 458 5.65 10.62 -5.73
CA THR A 458 5.74 11.10 -7.11
C THR A 458 4.44 10.85 -7.88
N GLY A 459 4.12 11.71 -8.86
CA GLY A 459 3.00 11.48 -9.76
C GLY A 459 3.23 10.23 -10.62
N MET A 460 2.18 9.45 -10.81
CA MET A 460 2.18 8.29 -11.71
C MET A 460 2.04 8.78 -13.16
N LEU A 461 3.05 8.53 -13.98
CA LEU A 461 2.94 8.80 -15.41
C LEU A 461 2.31 7.60 -16.12
N PHE A 462 1.12 7.81 -16.66
CA PHE A 462 0.37 6.79 -17.38
C PHE A 462 0.89 6.62 -18.81
N ASN A 463 1.34 5.40 -19.15
CA ASN A 463 1.83 5.07 -20.46
C ASN A 463 1.57 3.59 -20.80
N TRP A 464 0.67 3.33 -21.73
CA TRP A 464 0.26 2.00 -22.12
C TRP A 464 1.40 1.08 -22.60
N ASP A 465 2.32 1.59 -23.39
CA ASP A 465 3.40 0.79 -23.99
C ASP A 465 4.39 0.31 -22.92
N ARG A 466 4.66 1.18 -21.92
CA ARG A 466 5.49 0.79 -20.76
C ARG A 466 4.81 -0.23 -19.88
N MET A 467 3.49 -0.10 -19.66
CA MET A 467 2.72 -0.95 -18.75
C MET A 467 2.67 -2.41 -19.22
N PHE A 468 2.61 -2.63 -20.55
CA PHE A 468 2.53 -3.96 -21.15
C PHE A 468 3.85 -4.48 -21.72
N ASN A 469 4.98 -3.81 -21.45
CA ASN A 469 6.28 -4.23 -21.96
C ASN A 469 6.78 -5.49 -21.21
N LEU A 470 6.94 -6.59 -21.96
CA LEU A 470 7.42 -7.87 -21.42
C LEU A 470 8.94 -7.94 -21.19
N THR A 471 9.69 -6.88 -21.48
CA THR A 471 11.15 -6.81 -21.29
C THR A 471 11.60 -5.68 -20.36
N GLY A 472 10.64 -4.84 -19.94
CA GLY A 472 10.88 -3.64 -19.14
C GLY A 472 10.41 -3.76 -17.69
N TYR A 473 10.42 -2.64 -16.99
CA TYR A 473 9.93 -2.50 -15.62
C TYR A 473 8.38 -2.46 -15.62
N SER A 474 7.76 -3.63 -15.66
CA SER A 474 6.31 -3.79 -15.79
C SER A 474 5.75 -4.97 -15.01
N GLY A 475 4.45 -4.94 -14.71
CA GLY A 475 3.73 -6.05 -14.08
C GLY A 475 3.79 -7.34 -14.91
N PRO A 476 3.45 -7.29 -16.21
CA PRO A 476 3.53 -8.47 -17.08
C PRO A 476 4.92 -9.13 -17.14
N TYR A 477 6.02 -8.35 -17.05
CA TYR A 477 7.36 -8.92 -16.96
C TYR A 477 7.54 -9.77 -15.69
N VAL A 478 7.10 -9.25 -14.55
CA VAL A 478 7.22 -9.95 -13.26
C VAL A 478 6.27 -11.15 -13.20
N GLN A 479 5.03 -10.99 -13.69
CA GLN A 479 4.07 -12.10 -13.77
C GLN A 479 4.58 -13.22 -14.69
N TYR A 480 5.17 -12.89 -15.82
CA TYR A 480 5.77 -13.87 -16.74
C TYR A 480 6.90 -14.66 -16.07
N ALA A 481 7.77 -14.01 -15.30
CA ALA A 481 8.81 -14.69 -14.55
C ALA A 481 8.22 -15.70 -13.55
N ALA A 482 7.16 -15.32 -12.82
CA ALA A 482 6.47 -16.20 -11.89
C ALA A 482 5.79 -17.40 -12.61
N VAL A 483 5.09 -17.15 -13.71
CA VAL A 483 4.45 -18.22 -14.53
C VAL A 483 5.49 -19.22 -15.02
N ARG A 484 6.64 -18.73 -15.49
CA ARG A 484 7.74 -19.61 -15.95
C ARG A 484 8.28 -20.50 -14.82
N ILE A 485 8.48 -19.94 -13.63
CA ILE A 485 8.93 -20.69 -12.44
C ILE A 485 7.90 -21.76 -12.10
N ASN A 486 6.62 -21.41 -12.01
CA ASN A 486 5.53 -22.34 -11.69
C ASN A 486 5.42 -23.46 -12.71
N LYS A 487 5.61 -23.17 -14.00
CA LYS A 487 5.64 -24.17 -15.06
C LYS A 487 6.79 -25.17 -14.87
N ILE A 488 8.01 -24.70 -14.58
CA ILE A 488 9.15 -25.57 -14.32
C ILE A 488 8.88 -26.48 -13.12
N LEU A 489 8.30 -25.95 -12.05
CA LEU A 489 7.95 -26.73 -10.85
C LEU A 489 6.84 -27.75 -11.10
N HIS A 490 5.83 -27.38 -11.91
CA HIS A 490 4.75 -28.29 -12.31
C HIS A 490 5.26 -29.45 -13.16
N ASP A 491 6.11 -29.18 -14.15
CA ASP A 491 6.60 -30.17 -15.10
C ASP A 491 7.67 -31.11 -14.51
N ASN A 492 8.17 -30.82 -13.28
CA ASN A 492 9.27 -31.57 -12.67
C ASN A 492 8.93 -32.02 -11.24
N LYS A 493 9.01 -33.32 -11.01
CA LYS A 493 8.81 -33.89 -9.67
C LYS A 493 9.96 -33.53 -8.72
N ALA A 494 9.60 -33.39 -7.44
CA ALA A 494 10.58 -33.26 -6.37
C ALA A 494 11.44 -34.52 -6.27
N GLY A 495 12.73 -34.35 -5.96
CA GLY A 495 13.67 -35.40 -5.68
C GLY A 495 14.39 -35.12 -4.36
N LYS A 496 15.33 -36.01 -3.98
CA LYS A 496 16.21 -35.78 -2.84
C LYS A 496 17.44 -34.97 -3.32
N PRO A 497 17.69 -33.80 -2.71
CA PRO A 497 18.87 -33.01 -3.04
C PRO A 497 20.17 -33.76 -2.79
N ASP A 498 21.20 -33.43 -3.57
CA ASP A 498 22.59 -33.87 -3.30
C ASP A 498 23.08 -33.11 -2.04
N PRO A 499 23.48 -33.82 -0.97
CA PRO A 499 23.92 -33.19 0.26
C PRO A 499 25.22 -32.40 0.11
N ASP A 500 26.01 -32.72 -0.94
CA ASP A 500 27.29 -32.07 -1.22
C ASP A 500 27.18 -30.94 -2.27
N TYR A 501 25.97 -30.63 -2.73
CA TYR A 501 25.77 -29.54 -3.67
C TYR A 501 26.16 -28.18 -3.04
N ASP A 502 26.99 -27.41 -3.73
CA ASP A 502 27.62 -26.21 -3.16
C ASP A 502 26.91 -24.89 -3.44
N TYR A 503 25.86 -24.91 -4.26
CA TYR A 503 25.00 -23.76 -4.62
C TYR A 503 25.72 -22.53 -5.21
N ARG A 504 26.97 -22.66 -5.71
CA ARG A 504 27.73 -21.52 -6.25
C ARG A 504 27.01 -20.81 -7.39
N ALA A 505 26.37 -21.57 -8.29
CA ALA A 505 25.63 -21.00 -9.41
C ALA A 505 24.37 -20.23 -8.98
N GLU A 506 23.80 -20.60 -7.84
CA GLU A 506 22.58 -20.06 -7.26
C GLU A 506 22.82 -18.93 -6.26
N LYS A 507 24.07 -18.64 -5.92
CA LYS A 507 24.44 -17.74 -4.82
C LYS A 507 23.75 -16.37 -4.88
N GLN A 508 23.68 -15.75 -6.06
CA GLN A 508 23.05 -14.44 -6.20
C GLN A 508 21.53 -14.48 -5.97
N VAL A 509 20.87 -15.55 -6.41
CA VAL A 509 19.46 -15.78 -6.14
C VAL A 509 19.22 -15.97 -4.64
N ILE A 510 20.05 -16.77 -3.97
CA ILE A 510 19.96 -17.00 -2.50
C ILE A 510 20.13 -15.68 -1.74
N LEU A 511 21.12 -14.88 -2.10
CA LEU A 511 21.36 -13.57 -1.48
C LEU A 511 20.15 -12.64 -1.65
N LYS A 512 19.55 -12.61 -2.85
CA LYS A 512 18.31 -11.84 -3.07
C LYS A 512 17.17 -12.34 -2.19
N LEU A 513 16.97 -13.64 -2.08
CA LEU A 513 15.94 -14.19 -1.20
C LEU A 513 16.17 -13.78 0.25
N LEU A 514 17.40 -13.87 0.76
CA LEU A 514 17.74 -13.49 2.14
C LEU A 514 17.47 -12.01 2.47
N ASP A 515 17.42 -11.13 1.48
CA ASP A 515 17.09 -9.70 1.67
C ASP A 515 15.57 -9.47 1.85
N TYR A 516 14.72 -10.40 1.41
CA TYR A 516 13.27 -10.20 1.32
C TYR A 516 12.59 -9.79 2.64
N PRO A 517 12.84 -10.43 3.80
CA PRO A 517 12.22 -10.02 5.06
C PRO A 517 12.53 -8.58 5.45
N SER A 518 13.75 -8.11 5.16
CA SER A 518 14.15 -6.72 5.41
C SER A 518 13.42 -5.74 4.49
N VAL A 519 13.19 -6.13 3.24
CA VAL A 519 12.44 -5.31 2.28
C VAL A 519 10.98 -5.16 2.72
N VAL A 520 10.33 -6.25 3.15
CA VAL A 520 8.95 -6.19 3.66
C VAL A 520 8.86 -5.30 4.89
N LYS A 521 9.81 -5.46 5.84
CA LYS A 521 9.85 -4.61 7.03
C LYS A 521 9.99 -3.13 6.66
N GLN A 522 10.95 -2.77 5.82
CA GLN A 522 11.16 -1.38 5.39
C GLN A 522 9.95 -0.82 4.63
N ALA A 523 9.35 -1.63 3.74
CA ALA A 523 8.15 -1.22 3.02
C ALA A 523 6.99 -0.90 3.98
N ALA A 524 6.84 -1.67 5.06
CA ALA A 524 5.84 -1.45 6.08
C ALA A 524 6.15 -0.24 6.98
N ASP A 525 7.39 -0.13 7.47
CA ASP A 525 7.82 0.95 8.38
C ASP A 525 7.67 2.34 7.73
N TYR A 526 7.97 2.45 6.43
CA TYR A 526 7.89 3.70 5.67
C TYR A 526 6.60 3.86 4.86
N LEU A 527 5.72 2.85 4.88
CA LEU A 527 4.51 2.80 4.03
C LEU A 527 4.86 3.02 2.55
N GLU A 528 5.85 2.28 2.04
CA GLU A 528 6.43 2.42 0.71
C GLU A 528 6.30 1.12 -0.10
N PRO A 529 5.11 0.78 -0.64
CA PRO A 529 4.90 -0.44 -1.41
C PRO A 529 5.82 -0.58 -2.64
N HIS A 530 6.31 0.54 -3.20
CA HIS A 530 7.24 0.53 -4.33
C HIS A 530 8.54 -0.25 -4.04
N ARG A 531 8.93 -0.40 -2.78
CA ARG A 531 10.10 -1.22 -2.39
C ARG A 531 9.89 -2.70 -2.73
N ILE A 532 8.67 -3.19 -2.53
CA ILE A 532 8.29 -4.57 -2.91
C ILE A 532 8.31 -4.72 -4.44
N ALA A 533 7.75 -3.75 -5.17
CA ALA A 533 7.75 -3.77 -6.63
C ALA A 533 9.18 -3.74 -7.22
N THR A 534 10.05 -2.90 -6.67
CA THR A 534 11.46 -2.84 -7.07
C THR A 534 12.17 -4.16 -6.79
N TYR A 535 11.98 -4.69 -5.58
CA TYR A 535 12.61 -5.94 -5.18
C TYR A 535 12.19 -7.12 -6.07
N ILE A 536 10.89 -7.29 -6.32
CA ILE A 536 10.42 -8.43 -7.10
C ILE A 536 10.82 -8.33 -8.58
N TYR A 537 10.91 -7.11 -9.12
CA TYR A 537 11.45 -6.90 -10.45
C TYR A 537 12.94 -7.27 -10.55
N GLU A 538 13.74 -6.89 -9.55
CA GLU A 538 15.14 -7.26 -9.49
C GLU A 538 15.34 -8.76 -9.31
N LEU A 539 14.50 -9.43 -8.52
CA LEU A 539 14.51 -10.88 -8.38
C LEU A 539 14.16 -11.54 -9.72
N ALA A 540 13.17 -11.01 -10.46
CA ALA A 540 12.82 -11.50 -11.79
C ALA A 540 14.00 -11.37 -12.78
N LYS A 541 14.74 -10.26 -12.75
CA LYS A 541 15.96 -10.08 -13.56
C LYS A 541 17.04 -11.10 -13.20
N GLU A 542 17.27 -11.30 -11.92
CA GLU A 542 18.28 -12.26 -11.45
C GLU A 542 17.89 -13.70 -11.85
N MET A 543 16.60 -14.04 -11.76
CA MET A 543 16.10 -15.34 -12.23
C MET A 543 16.29 -15.53 -13.73
N ASN A 544 16.04 -14.50 -14.56
CA ASN A 544 16.27 -14.59 -16.00
C ASN A 544 17.77 -14.80 -16.30
N ARG A 545 18.66 -14.06 -15.62
CA ARG A 545 20.11 -14.24 -15.76
C ARG A 545 20.56 -15.65 -15.33
N TYR A 546 20.01 -16.17 -14.24
CA TYR A 546 20.27 -17.52 -13.76
C TYR A 546 19.88 -18.57 -14.80
N TYR A 547 18.69 -18.44 -15.43
CA TYR A 547 18.25 -19.37 -16.47
C TYR A 547 19.10 -19.34 -17.75
N GLU A 548 19.73 -18.22 -18.09
CA GLU A 548 20.60 -18.09 -19.26
C GLU A 548 21.91 -18.86 -19.07
N THR A 549 22.40 -18.97 -17.85
CA THR A 549 23.71 -19.56 -17.52
C THR A 549 23.62 -20.96 -16.92
N THR A 550 22.45 -21.33 -16.37
CA THR A 550 22.31 -22.54 -15.55
C THR A 550 21.10 -23.38 -15.96
N PRO A 551 21.30 -24.57 -16.57
CA PRO A 551 20.22 -25.50 -16.86
C PRO A 551 19.58 -26.02 -15.55
N VAL A 552 18.30 -25.76 -15.31
CA VAL A 552 17.66 -26.12 -14.02
C VAL A 552 17.18 -27.57 -14.00
N ALA A 553 16.47 -28.01 -15.05
CA ALA A 553 15.77 -29.28 -15.06
C ALA A 553 15.87 -30.05 -16.39
N THR A 554 16.89 -29.78 -17.18
CA THR A 554 17.17 -30.52 -18.42
C THR A 554 17.58 -31.98 -18.14
N LYS A 555 17.53 -32.83 -19.15
CA LYS A 555 17.83 -34.26 -19.02
C LYS A 555 19.28 -34.53 -18.56
N ASP A 556 20.19 -33.63 -18.85
CA ASP A 556 21.62 -33.76 -18.58
C ASP A 556 22.01 -33.34 -17.15
N VAL A 557 21.08 -32.75 -16.37
CA VAL A 557 21.33 -32.35 -15.00
C VAL A 557 21.19 -33.57 -14.07
N PRO A 558 22.21 -33.89 -13.25
CA PRO A 558 22.13 -34.98 -12.28
C PRO A 558 20.93 -34.84 -11.34
N ALA A 559 20.31 -35.97 -10.98
CA ALA A 559 19.06 -35.97 -10.22
C ALA A 559 19.12 -35.20 -8.89
N GLY A 560 20.25 -35.35 -8.14
CA GLY A 560 20.46 -34.63 -6.86
C GLY A 560 20.63 -33.12 -7.05
N VAL A 561 21.34 -32.68 -8.07
CA VAL A 561 21.49 -31.27 -8.46
C VAL A 561 20.18 -30.69 -8.89
N LYS A 562 19.42 -31.39 -9.74
CA LYS A 562 18.07 -31.00 -10.15
C LYS A 562 17.15 -30.82 -8.96
N ALA A 563 17.20 -31.75 -8.00
CA ALA A 563 16.38 -31.68 -6.79
C ALA A 563 16.72 -30.45 -5.94
N ALA A 564 18.03 -30.13 -5.76
CA ALA A 564 18.47 -28.92 -5.05
C ALA A 564 17.97 -27.63 -5.73
N ARG A 565 18.14 -27.53 -7.06
CA ARG A 565 17.67 -26.38 -7.86
C ARG A 565 16.15 -26.20 -7.82
N LEU A 566 15.39 -27.29 -7.91
CA LEU A 566 13.94 -27.24 -7.75
C LEU A 566 13.52 -26.86 -6.33
N GLY A 567 14.28 -27.25 -5.31
CA GLY A 567 14.08 -26.81 -3.93
C GLY A 567 14.22 -25.28 -3.80
N LEU A 568 15.29 -24.71 -4.38
CA LEU A 568 15.46 -23.26 -4.42
C LEU A 568 14.34 -22.57 -5.22
N LEU A 569 13.94 -23.11 -6.38
CA LEU A 569 12.85 -22.52 -7.16
C LEU A 569 11.52 -22.48 -6.42
N ARG A 570 11.21 -23.43 -5.53
CA ARG A 570 10.00 -23.35 -4.69
C ARG A 570 10.06 -22.17 -3.73
N ARG A 571 11.23 -21.87 -3.17
CA ARG A 571 11.44 -20.71 -2.30
C ARG A 571 11.29 -19.41 -3.10
N VAL A 572 11.81 -19.37 -4.32
CA VAL A 572 11.62 -18.25 -5.25
C VAL A 572 10.14 -18.06 -5.58
N ALA A 573 9.42 -19.12 -5.96
CA ALA A 573 8.00 -19.09 -6.26
C ALA A 573 7.18 -18.54 -5.09
N TYR A 574 7.46 -19.01 -3.87
CA TYR A 574 6.83 -18.48 -2.65
C TYR A 574 7.04 -16.97 -2.49
N VAL A 575 8.26 -16.48 -2.69
CA VAL A 575 8.56 -15.04 -2.56
C VAL A 575 7.85 -14.23 -3.64
N PHE A 576 7.75 -14.74 -4.89
CA PHE A 576 6.95 -14.10 -5.93
C PHE A 576 5.47 -14.01 -5.53
N GLU A 577 4.89 -15.10 -5.08
CA GLU A 577 3.49 -15.16 -4.66
C GLU A 577 3.23 -14.20 -3.49
N HIS A 578 4.05 -14.26 -2.45
CA HIS A 578 3.91 -13.42 -1.27
C HIS A 578 4.10 -11.92 -1.58
N ALA A 579 5.12 -11.56 -2.36
CA ALA A 579 5.39 -10.18 -2.72
C ALA A 579 4.29 -9.58 -3.61
N LEU A 580 3.84 -10.33 -4.62
CA LEU A 580 2.76 -9.90 -5.51
C LEU A 580 1.43 -9.80 -4.75
N LYS A 581 1.15 -10.72 -3.82
CA LYS A 581 -0.03 -10.65 -2.94
C LYS A 581 -0.03 -9.40 -2.06
N ILE A 582 1.12 -8.97 -1.53
CA ILE A 582 1.24 -7.68 -0.81
C ILE A 582 0.80 -6.53 -1.71
N LEU A 583 1.19 -6.53 -2.97
CA LEU A 583 0.80 -5.51 -3.95
C LEU A 583 -0.63 -5.70 -4.50
N GLY A 584 -1.32 -6.77 -4.12
CA GLY A 584 -2.65 -7.10 -4.66
C GLY A 584 -2.61 -7.48 -6.15
N ILE A 585 -1.53 -8.10 -6.59
CA ILE A 585 -1.32 -8.58 -7.97
C ILE A 585 -1.35 -10.10 -7.97
N ASP A 586 -2.25 -10.68 -8.75
CA ASP A 586 -2.36 -12.12 -8.92
C ASP A 586 -1.44 -12.63 -10.04
N ILE A 587 -0.97 -13.87 -9.89
CA ILE A 587 -0.18 -14.56 -10.90
C ILE A 587 -1.16 -15.28 -11.83
N PRO A 588 -1.14 -15.04 -13.16
CA PRO A 588 -1.95 -15.78 -14.10
C PRO A 588 -1.44 -17.23 -14.25
N GLU A 589 -2.30 -18.13 -14.68
CA GLU A 589 -1.89 -19.51 -14.96
C GLU A 589 -1.08 -19.59 -16.27
N ARG A 590 -1.42 -18.73 -17.23
CA ARG A 590 -0.77 -18.65 -18.56
C ARG A 590 -0.61 -17.20 -19.01
N MET A 591 0.40 -16.99 -19.85
CA MET A 591 0.68 -15.69 -20.50
C MET A 591 1.07 -15.87 -21.96
#